data_8f378d25524e11ff5377351907461700
#
_entry.id   8f378d25524e11ff5377351907461700
#
_cell.length_a   1.000
_cell.length_b   1.000
_cell.length_c   1.000
_cell.angle_alpha   90.00
_cell.angle_beta   90.00
_cell.angle_gamma   90.00
#
_symmetry.space_group_name_H-M   'P 1'
#
loop_
_entity.id
_entity.type
_entity.pdbx_description
1 polymer ?
#
loop_
_entity_poly.entity_id
_entity_poly.type
_entity_poly.pdbx_seq_one_letter_code
_entity_poly.pdbx_strand_id
1 'polypeptide(L)'
;MSAHDRLGGSDDRITGALSQLKVREVLRDLQDRIERLIGTRDKMDGLLEAVLAVASGLELDTTLHRIVQAAIDLGEATYGALGVIADDGSLAEFVYHGIDGETKEQIGHLPKGHGLLGFVIDEAKPVRLADISRHPASVGFPPCHPPMRSFLGVPIRVRDEVFGNLYLTEKRGESFTDDDEVVVQALAAAAGIAIENAHLYEQTRIRQRWQAATSEVTTELLGGTDPVDALNLIAGRALELTGSDLTLLALPGPGRLDVGPDGEDEADELTIAVCAGARAAELTGVRISVATSLPGAVYRDRTPRSVPELVLGPDGEICLGPTLVVPLRARERTSGVLMAVRNPGAVPFELAQLPVVASFADQAALALQLAARQRTARELDVLADRDRIARDLHDHVIQRLFAVGLAMQSTHRRADSPELRRRIGESIDQMHEIVHEIRTAIFDLHGGEAGQQGVRLRHRLYDSITELTDDTPIQPTVSLSGPLDSVPLPFAEHAEAVVRETVGNVVRHARASGVSVSVAVKDDVLRIVVTDDGTGIDGASDGFGGLRNLRDRAEKAGGAFHVETREEGGTRIDWSAPLR
;
A
#
# COMPACT_ATOMS: atom_id res chain seq x y z
N MET A 1 -117.98 29.44 38.77
CA MET A 1 -116.60 29.51 39.25
C MET A 1 -115.93 28.24 38.81
N SER A 2 -115.05 28.15 38.01
CA SER A 2 -114.17 28.88 37.12
C SER A 2 -113.23 27.82 36.50
N ALA A 3 -113.36 27.65 35.21
CA ALA A 3 -112.57 26.64 34.44
C ALA A 3 -111.27 27.25 33.88
N HIS A 4 -110.50 27.97 34.69
CA HIS A 4 -109.29 28.72 34.18
C HIS A 4 -107.97 28.36 34.79
N ASP A 5 -107.84 27.24 35.56
CA ASP A 5 -106.60 26.98 36.31
C ASP A 5 -105.87 25.66 35.91
N ARG A 6 -106.11 25.11 34.69
CA ARG A 6 -105.43 23.87 34.24
C ARG A 6 -104.59 23.99 32.99
N LEU A 7 -104.36 25.18 32.41
CA LEU A 7 -103.57 25.35 31.19
C LEU A 7 -102.15 25.94 31.40
N GLY A 8 -101.79 26.39 32.61
CA GLY A 8 -100.43 26.96 32.91
C GLY A 8 -99.38 25.95 33.29
N GLY A 9 -99.72 24.71 33.68
CA GLY A 9 -98.71 23.73 34.19
C GLY A 9 -98.08 22.79 33.17
N SER A 10 -98.61 22.75 31.94
CA SER A 10 -98.05 21.85 30.89
C SER A 10 -96.99 22.53 30.04
N ASP A 11 -97.05 23.83 29.81
CA ASP A 11 -96.10 24.59 29.00
C ASP A 11 -94.77 24.81 29.74
N ASP A 12 -94.78 24.99 31.04
CA ASP A 12 -93.59 25.11 31.88
C ASP A 12 -92.77 23.79 31.99
N ARG A 13 -93.48 22.65 31.99
CA ARG A 13 -92.81 21.32 31.99
C ARG A 13 -92.20 20.96 30.63
N ILE A 14 -92.83 21.36 29.52
CA ILE A 14 -92.32 21.15 28.17
C ILE A 14 -91.12 22.06 27.91
N THR A 15 -91.15 23.31 28.34
CA THR A 15 -90.04 24.27 28.23
C THR A 15 -88.87 23.86 29.11
N GLY A 16 -89.08 23.35 30.32
CA GLY A 16 -88.07 22.79 31.20
C GLY A 16 -87.41 21.52 30.66
N ALA A 17 -88.24 20.63 30.04
CA ALA A 17 -87.73 19.42 29.40
C ALA A 17 -86.86 19.71 28.13
N LEU A 18 -87.29 20.67 27.31
CA LEU A 18 -86.56 21.15 26.14
C LEU A 18 -85.21 21.87 26.53
N SER A 19 -85.22 22.62 27.63
CA SER A 19 -84.04 23.27 28.20
C SER A 19 -83.04 22.24 28.73
N GLN A 20 -83.51 21.17 29.39
CA GLN A 20 -82.65 20.06 29.85
C GLN A 20 -82.08 19.23 28.70
N LEU A 21 -82.81 19.03 27.63
CA LEU A 21 -82.37 18.37 26.42
C LEU A 21 -81.24 19.19 25.73
N LYS A 22 -81.44 20.50 25.57
CA LYS A 22 -80.40 21.41 25.03
C LYS A 22 -79.16 21.45 25.90
N VAL A 23 -79.26 21.47 27.20
CA VAL A 23 -78.08 21.43 28.11
C VAL A 23 -77.36 20.10 28.00
N ARG A 24 -78.03 18.97 27.86
CA ARG A 24 -77.39 17.67 27.63
C ARG A 24 -76.74 17.58 26.28
N GLU A 25 -77.26 18.16 25.26
CA GLU A 25 -76.71 18.22 23.92
C GLU A 25 -75.40 19.08 23.90
N VAL A 26 -75.41 20.24 24.53
CA VAL A 26 -74.27 21.12 24.70
C VAL A 26 -73.21 20.46 25.56
N LEU A 27 -73.60 19.75 26.64
CA LEU A 27 -72.63 19.00 27.45
C LEU A 27 -72.00 17.84 26.69
N ARG A 28 -72.71 17.12 25.86
CA ARG A 28 -72.13 16.10 24.95
C ARG A 28 -71.17 16.72 23.95
N ASP A 29 -71.61 17.79 23.29
CA ASP A 29 -70.76 18.47 22.33
C ASP A 29 -69.47 19.00 22.99
N LEU A 30 -69.56 19.49 24.22
CA LEU A 30 -68.39 19.87 25.03
C LEU A 30 -67.50 18.65 25.41
N GLN A 31 -68.14 17.54 25.82
CA GLN A 31 -67.41 16.31 26.13
C GLN A 31 -66.68 15.77 24.88
N ASP A 32 -67.34 15.68 23.74
CA ASP A 32 -66.78 15.26 22.47
C ASP A 32 -65.67 16.19 21.99
N ARG A 33 -65.73 17.50 22.29
CA ARG A 33 -64.64 18.45 22.01
C ARG A 33 -63.49 18.28 22.95
N ILE A 34 -63.69 18.05 24.22
CA ILE A 34 -62.67 17.81 25.22
C ILE A 34 -61.93 16.49 24.89
N GLU A 35 -62.67 15.43 24.60
CA GLU A 35 -62.06 14.13 24.20
C GLU A 35 -61.22 14.27 22.93
N ARG A 36 -61.71 15.01 21.93
CA ARG A 36 -60.90 15.31 20.72
C ARG A 36 -59.65 16.11 21.04
N LEU A 37 -59.72 17.11 21.90
CA LEU A 37 -58.55 17.91 22.30
C LEU A 37 -57.53 17.09 23.09
N ILE A 38 -57.98 16.22 23.99
CA ILE A 38 -57.11 15.30 24.74
C ILE A 38 -56.44 14.32 23.77
N GLY A 39 -57.22 13.66 22.89
CA GLY A 39 -56.65 12.72 21.89
C GLY A 39 -55.67 13.38 20.94
N THR A 40 -55.90 14.65 20.52
CA THR A 40 -54.95 15.40 19.69
C THR A 40 -53.67 15.72 20.45
N ARG A 41 -53.76 16.07 21.73
CA ARG A 41 -52.60 16.32 22.59
C ARG A 41 -51.76 15.05 22.79
N ASP A 42 -52.41 13.93 23.12
CA ASP A 42 -51.72 12.65 23.32
C ASP A 42 -50.99 12.18 22.04
N LYS A 43 -51.61 12.37 20.86
CA LYS A 43 -50.95 12.12 19.56
C LYS A 43 -49.76 13.05 19.31
N MET A 44 -49.86 14.35 19.69
CA MET A 44 -48.72 15.28 19.57
C MET A 44 -47.56 14.94 20.52
N ASP A 45 -47.87 14.57 21.76
CA ASP A 45 -46.84 14.15 22.72
C ASP A 45 -46.15 12.86 22.24
N GLY A 46 -46.92 11.88 21.73
CA GLY A 46 -46.37 10.66 21.11
C GLY A 46 -45.54 10.93 19.85
N LEU A 47 -45.97 11.88 18.99
CA LEU A 47 -45.19 12.28 17.81
C LEU A 47 -43.87 12.90 18.23
N LEU A 48 -43.83 13.77 19.24
CA LEU A 48 -42.59 14.38 19.72
C LEU A 48 -41.65 13.31 20.27
N GLU A 49 -42.14 12.36 21.05
CA GLU A 49 -41.34 11.24 21.56
C GLU A 49 -40.77 10.37 20.42
N ALA A 50 -41.62 10.04 19.43
CA ALA A 50 -41.20 9.28 18.25
C ALA A 50 -40.13 10.00 17.42
N VAL A 51 -40.29 11.31 17.18
CA VAL A 51 -39.30 12.14 16.46
C VAL A 51 -37.99 12.17 17.20
N LEU A 52 -37.99 12.34 18.54
CA LEU A 52 -36.77 12.32 19.34
C LEU A 52 -36.08 10.93 19.31
N ALA A 53 -36.86 9.86 19.39
CA ALA A 53 -36.34 8.50 19.32
C ALA A 53 -35.69 8.19 17.96
N VAL A 54 -36.31 8.63 16.87
CA VAL A 54 -35.80 8.48 15.50
C VAL A 54 -34.56 9.35 15.27
N ALA A 55 -34.59 10.61 15.72
CA ALA A 55 -33.49 11.56 15.55
C ALA A 55 -32.20 11.17 16.32
N SER A 56 -32.31 10.34 17.35
CA SER A 56 -31.15 9.88 18.14
C SER A 56 -30.37 8.73 17.47
N GLY A 57 -30.88 8.14 16.40
CA GLY A 57 -30.23 7.06 15.65
C GLY A 57 -29.08 7.58 14.79
N LEU A 58 -27.90 6.93 14.88
CA LEU A 58 -26.75 7.23 14.03
C LEU A 58 -26.45 6.13 13.00
N GLU A 59 -27.00 4.95 13.19
CA GLU A 59 -26.87 3.83 12.25
C GLU A 59 -28.15 3.71 11.41
N LEU A 60 -27.98 3.63 10.09
CA LEU A 60 -29.10 3.67 9.14
C LEU A 60 -30.09 2.52 9.39
N ASP A 61 -29.63 1.29 9.45
CA ASP A 61 -30.47 0.11 9.66
C ASP A 61 -31.31 0.20 10.95
N THR A 62 -30.66 0.54 12.06
CA THR A 62 -31.32 0.76 13.34
C THR A 62 -32.35 1.91 13.27
N THR A 63 -32.04 2.96 12.52
CA THR A 63 -32.93 4.12 12.34
C THR A 63 -34.16 3.73 11.52
N LEU A 64 -34.00 2.97 10.43
CA LEU A 64 -35.12 2.48 9.62
C LEU A 64 -36.09 1.63 10.44
N HIS A 65 -35.57 0.70 11.25
CA HIS A 65 -36.40 -0.13 12.15
C HIS A 65 -37.17 0.71 13.17
N ARG A 66 -36.54 1.74 13.76
CA ARG A 66 -37.20 2.65 14.70
C ARG A 66 -38.28 3.48 14.05
N ILE A 67 -38.09 3.94 12.82
CA ILE A 67 -39.09 4.68 12.05
C ILE A 67 -40.36 3.82 11.85
N VAL A 68 -40.17 2.56 11.43
CA VAL A 68 -41.30 1.64 11.22
C VAL A 68 -42.05 1.38 12.53
N GLN A 69 -41.36 1.13 13.62
CA GLN A 69 -41.99 0.89 14.92
C GLN A 69 -42.75 2.12 15.41
N ALA A 70 -42.15 3.30 15.35
CA ALA A 70 -42.76 4.55 15.73
C ALA A 70 -44.05 4.85 14.90
N ALA A 71 -44.00 4.53 13.61
CA ALA A 71 -45.15 4.70 12.72
C ALA A 71 -46.31 3.74 13.07
N ILE A 72 -45.99 2.49 13.42
CA ILE A 72 -46.97 1.51 13.90
C ILE A 72 -47.67 2.02 15.16
N ASP A 73 -46.88 2.50 16.12
CA ASP A 73 -47.41 2.97 17.41
C ASP A 73 -48.30 4.21 17.26
N LEU A 74 -47.83 5.22 16.50
CA LEU A 74 -48.56 6.45 16.22
C LEU A 74 -49.81 6.26 15.33
N GLY A 75 -49.67 5.41 14.31
CA GLY A 75 -50.75 5.07 13.39
C GLY A 75 -51.74 4.06 13.96
N GLU A 76 -51.47 3.50 15.15
CA GLU A 76 -52.24 2.39 15.75
C GLU A 76 -52.41 1.23 14.75
N ALA A 77 -51.37 0.95 13.95
CA ALA A 77 -51.40 -0.08 12.94
C ALA A 77 -51.02 -1.45 13.53
N THR A 78 -51.32 -2.53 12.84
CA THR A 78 -50.89 -3.88 13.19
C THR A 78 -49.59 -4.22 12.48
N TYR A 79 -49.43 -3.77 11.23
CA TYR A 79 -48.25 -4.01 10.40
C TYR A 79 -47.73 -2.69 9.89
N GLY A 80 -46.41 -2.60 9.84
CA GLY A 80 -45.70 -1.48 9.23
C GLY A 80 -44.51 -1.94 8.41
N ALA A 81 -44.21 -1.22 7.36
CA ALA A 81 -43.03 -1.47 6.55
C ALA A 81 -42.45 -0.18 5.98
N LEU A 82 -41.15 -0.18 5.69
CA LEU A 82 -40.48 0.88 4.99
C LEU A 82 -39.73 0.26 3.79
N GLY A 83 -40.05 0.72 2.60
CA GLY A 83 -39.35 0.34 1.38
C GLY A 83 -38.39 1.44 0.97
N VAL A 84 -37.09 1.10 0.86
CA VAL A 84 -36.05 1.99 0.34
C VAL A 84 -36.02 1.85 -1.18
N ILE A 85 -35.97 2.98 -1.89
CA ILE A 85 -35.99 3.01 -3.36
C ILE A 85 -34.57 3.01 -3.87
N ALA A 86 -34.24 2.10 -4.83
CA ALA A 86 -32.99 2.08 -5.56
C ALA A 86 -32.97 3.12 -6.69
N ASP A 87 -31.79 3.40 -7.24
CA ASP A 87 -31.58 4.35 -8.35
C ASP A 87 -32.39 3.99 -9.62
N ASP A 88 -32.71 2.70 -9.80
CA ASP A 88 -33.53 2.20 -10.93
C ASP A 88 -35.03 2.27 -10.67
N GLY A 89 -35.45 2.82 -9.51
CA GLY A 89 -36.84 2.90 -9.08
C GLY A 89 -37.45 1.62 -8.49
N SER A 90 -36.68 0.55 -8.38
CA SER A 90 -37.06 -0.68 -7.69
C SER A 90 -36.89 -0.55 -6.17
N LEU A 91 -37.40 -1.53 -5.40
CA LEU A 91 -37.14 -1.60 -3.95
C LEU A 91 -35.77 -2.23 -3.71
N ALA A 92 -34.83 -1.44 -3.16
CA ALA A 92 -33.50 -1.89 -2.74
C ALA A 92 -33.55 -2.67 -1.43
N GLU A 93 -34.34 -2.19 -0.47
CA GLU A 93 -34.44 -2.76 0.86
C GLU A 93 -35.88 -2.65 1.38
N PHE A 94 -36.29 -3.60 2.22
CA PHE A 94 -37.61 -3.64 2.78
C PHE A 94 -37.57 -4.03 4.26
N VAL A 95 -37.70 -3.02 5.12
CA VAL A 95 -37.77 -3.18 6.57
C VAL A 95 -39.22 -3.29 6.98
N TYR A 96 -39.61 -4.26 7.79
CA TYR A 96 -40.99 -4.46 8.21
C TYR A 96 -41.07 -4.88 9.68
N HIS A 97 -42.25 -4.63 10.30
CA HIS A 97 -42.61 -5.06 11.63
C HIS A 97 -44.08 -5.58 11.67
N GLY A 98 -44.32 -6.47 12.63
CA GLY A 98 -45.65 -7.06 12.84
C GLY A 98 -45.82 -8.47 12.25
N ILE A 99 -44.96 -8.90 11.32
CA ILE A 99 -44.97 -10.25 10.75
C ILE A 99 -43.90 -11.06 11.45
N ASP A 100 -44.24 -12.24 11.99
CA ASP A 100 -43.28 -13.14 12.64
C ASP A 100 -42.39 -13.87 11.65
N GLY A 101 -41.27 -14.44 12.17
CA GLY A 101 -40.28 -15.09 11.35
C GLY A 101 -40.77 -16.33 10.61
N GLU A 102 -41.71 -17.08 11.20
CA GLU A 102 -42.27 -18.29 10.60
C GLU A 102 -43.15 -17.94 9.40
N THR A 103 -43.98 -16.92 9.54
CA THR A 103 -44.80 -16.38 8.45
C THR A 103 -43.94 -15.82 7.32
N LYS A 104 -42.83 -15.13 7.64
CA LYS A 104 -41.88 -14.62 6.65
C LYS A 104 -41.28 -15.75 5.81
N GLU A 105 -40.82 -16.82 6.43
CA GLU A 105 -40.24 -17.97 5.72
C GLU A 105 -41.25 -18.63 4.77
N GLN A 106 -42.54 -18.67 5.16
CA GLN A 106 -43.63 -19.18 4.33
C GLN A 106 -43.97 -18.26 3.14
N ILE A 107 -43.85 -16.95 3.28
CA ILE A 107 -44.06 -15.97 2.20
C ILE A 107 -42.89 -16.06 1.18
N GLY A 108 -41.68 -16.34 1.62
CA GLY A 108 -40.50 -16.64 0.84
C GLY A 108 -39.73 -15.42 0.37
N HIS A 109 -40.27 -14.57 -0.47
CA HIS A 109 -39.54 -13.43 -1.05
C HIS A 109 -40.14 -12.08 -0.69
N LEU A 110 -39.26 -11.08 -0.54
CA LEU A 110 -39.69 -9.71 -0.25
C LEU A 110 -40.39 -9.06 -1.46
N PRO A 111 -41.24 -8.05 -1.23
CA PRO A 111 -41.90 -7.31 -2.30
C PRO A 111 -40.89 -6.69 -3.26
N LYS A 112 -41.21 -6.70 -4.57
CA LYS A 112 -40.39 -6.09 -5.62
C LYS A 112 -40.86 -4.70 -6.06
N GLY A 113 -41.71 -4.03 -5.28
CA GLY A 113 -42.21 -2.71 -5.62
C GLY A 113 -43.33 -2.70 -6.70
N HIS A 114 -44.01 -3.82 -6.91
CA HIS A 114 -45.13 -3.90 -7.84
C HIS A 114 -46.49 -3.71 -7.13
N GLY A 115 -47.54 -3.42 -7.91
CA GLY A 115 -48.87 -3.23 -7.39
C GLY A 115 -49.06 -1.93 -6.62
N LEU A 116 -49.71 -1.99 -5.46
CA LEU A 116 -49.98 -0.80 -4.65
C LEU A 116 -48.71 -0.13 -4.09
N LEU A 117 -47.70 -0.93 -3.76
CA LEU A 117 -46.41 -0.39 -3.30
C LEU A 117 -45.74 0.45 -4.39
N GLY A 118 -45.74 -0.04 -5.63
CA GLY A 118 -45.23 0.71 -6.79
C GLY A 118 -46.05 1.97 -7.07
N PHE A 119 -47.36 1.89 -6.94
CA PHE A 119 -48.25 3.06 -7.10
C PHE A 119 -47.89 4.22 -6.13
N VAL A 120 -47.57 3.90 -4.87
CA VAL A 120 -47.13 4.91 -3.88
C VAL A 120 -45.74 5.48 -4.27
N ILE A 121 -44.86 4.66 -4.85
CA ILE A 121 -43.55 5.11 -5.35
C ILE A 121 -43.76 6.12 -6.49
N ASP A 122 -44.59 5.78 -7.46
CA ASP A 122 -44.83 6.57 -8.68
C ASP A 122 -45.53 7.90 -8.38
N GLU A 123 -46.56 7.88 -7.53
CA GLU A 123 -47.32 9.08 -7.17
C GLU A 123 -46.55 10.04 -6.27
N ALA A 124 -45.61 9.53 -5.47
CA ALA A 124 -44.82 10.31 -4.50
C ALA A 124 -45.66 11.21 -3.57
N LYS A 125 -46.89 10.75 -3.26
CA LYS A 125 -47.88 11.43 -2.39
C LYS A 125 -48.46 10.44 -1.40
N PRO A 126 -48.99 10.92 -0.27
CA PRO A 126 -49.72 10.06 0.65
C PRO A 126 -50.92 9.38 -0.03
N VAL A 127 -51.07 8.09 0.24
CA VAL A 127 -52.16 7.25 -0.28
C VAL A 127 -52.85 6.57 0.90
N ARG A 128 -54.12 6.83 1.08
CA ARG A 128 -54.94 6.28 2.16
C ARG A 128 -56.14 5.51 1.59
N LEU A 129 -56.25 4.24 1.99
CA LEU A 129 -57.33 3.35 1.51
C LEU A 129 -57.99 2.66 2.68
N ALA A 130 -59.32 2.62 2.65
CA ALA A 130 -60.10 1.84 3.60
C ALA A 130 -60.06 0.33 3.28
N ASP A 131 -59.85 -0.02 2.00
CA ASP A 131 -59.78 -1.41 1.53
C ASP A 131 -58.85 -1.50 0.31
N ILE A 132 -57.67 -2.13 0.50
CA ILE A 132 -56.66 -2.36 -0.52
C ILE A 132 -57.22 -3.10 -1.74
N SER A 133 -58.12 -4.06 -1.52
CA SER A 133 -58.67 -4.92 -2.58
C SER A 133 -59.49 -4.16 -3.64
N ARG A 134 -59.93 -2.96 -3.31
CA ARG A 134 -60.74 -2.10 -4.20
C ARG A 134 -59.91 -1.15 -5.05
N HIS A 135 -58.61 -1.06 -4.81
CA HIS A 135 -57.74 -0.16 -5.59
C HIS A 135 -57.30 -0.80 -6.92
N PRO A 136 -57.37 -0.08 -8.05
CA PRO A 136 -57.05 -0.63 -9.36
C PRO A 136 -55.62 -1.21 -9.48
N ALA A 137 -54.66 -0.63 -8.74
CA ALA A 137 -53.28 -1.09 -8.70
C ALA A 137 -53.04 -2.31 -7.76
N SER A 138 -54.11 -2.78 -7.05
CA SER A 138 -53.97 -3.95 -6.19
C SER A 138 -53.78 -5.23 -6.99
N VAL A 139 -52.67 -5.93 -6.76
CA VAL A 139 -52.36 -7.24 -7.40
C VAL A 139 -52.63 -8.43 -6.46
N GLY A 140 -53.19 -8.17 -5.25
CA GLY A 140 -53.37 -9.17 -4.22
C GLY A 140 -52.11 -9.47 -3.41
N PHE A 141 -52.20 -10.50 -2.56
CA PHE A 141 -51.13 -10.92 -1.67
C PHE A 141 -50.60 -12.29 -2.07
N PRO A 142 -49.32 -12.58 -1.83
CA PRO A 142 -48.75 -13.92 -2.03
C PRO A 142 -49.40 -14.93 -1.05
N PRO A 143 -49.25 -16.25 -1.33
CA PRO A 143 -49.70 -17.29 -0.42
C PRO A 143 -49.15 -17.11 0.99
N CYS A 144 -49.93 -17.45 2.02
CA CYS A 144 -49.58 -17.33 3.44
C CYS A 144 -49.37 -15.90 3.97
N HIS A 145 -49.58 -14.87 3.15
CA HIS A 145 -49.53 -13.49 3.62
C HIS A 145 -50.77 -13.14 4.47
N PRO A 146 -50.59 -12.46 5.62
CA PRO A 146 -51.73 -12.02 6.42
C PRO A 146 -52.68 -11.16 5.60
N PRO A 147 -54.03 -11.30 5.78
CA PRO A 147 -54.99 -10.43 5.10
C PRO A 147 -54.84 -8.99 5.60
N MET A 148 -54.74 -8.05 4.67
CA MET A 148 -54.64 -6.62 4.97
C MET A 148 -55.73 -5.86 4.20
N ARG A 149 -56.45 -4.96 4.91
CA ARG A 149 -57.53 -4.16 4.33
C ARG A 149 -57.21 -2.68 4.34
N SER A 150 -57.10 -2.06 5.51
CA SER A 150 -56.81 -0.65 5.60
C SER A 150 -55.34 -0.38 5.31
N PHE A 151 -55.07 0.71 4.62
CA PHE A 151 -53.74 1.07 4.15
C PHE A 151 -53.46 2.57 4.26
N LEU A 152 -52.27 2.91 4.68
CA LEU A 152 -51.73 4.26 4.61
C LEU A 152 -50.28 4.17 4.14
N GLY A 153 -50.00 4.72 2.96
CA GLY A 153 -48.66 4.84 2.39
C GLY A 153 -48.21 6.31 2.38
N VAL A 154 -47.04 6.61 2.92
CA VAL A 154 -46.53 7.97 3.02
C VAL A 154 -45.10 8.02 2.52
N PRO A 155 -44.75 8.93 1.58
CA PRO A 155 -43.36 9.04 1.10
C PRO A 155 -42.47 9.67 2.17
N ILE A 156 -41.25 9.10 2.32
CA ILE A 156 -40.15 9.68 3.08
C ILE A 156 -39.26 10.43 2.12
N ARG A 157 -39.06 11.72 2.33
CA ARG A 157 -38.22 12.57 1.49
C ARG A 157 -36.93 12.94 2.23
N VAL A 158 -35.83 12.79 1.51
CA VAL A 158 -34.54 13.33 1.91
C VAL A 158 -34.22 14.46 0.94
N ARG A 159 -34.21 15.70 1.43
CA ARG A 159 -34.21 16.91 0.59
C ARG A 159 -35.39 16.93 -0.37
N ASP A 160 -35.13 16.94 -1.67
CA ASP A 160 -36.20 17.01 -2.71
C ASP A 160 -36.51 15.64 -3.34
N GLU A 161 -35.76 14.58 -2.98
CA GLU A 161 -35.90 13.25 -3.54
C GLU A 161 -36.67 12.32 -2.60
N VAL A 162 -37.41 11.37 -3.17
CA VAL A 162 -38.07 10.32 -2.41
C VAL A 162 -37.09 9.22 -2.12
N PHE A 163 -36.67 9.11 -0.86
CA PHE A 163 -35.75 8.05 -0.38
C PHE A 163 -36.45 6.70 -0.30
N GLY A 164 -37.73 6.71 0.11
CA GLY A 164 -38.50 5.52 0.33
C GLY A 164 -39.93 5.83 0.70
N ASN A 165 -40.70 4.81 1.01
CA ASN A 165 -42.09 4.93 1.43
C ASN A 165 -42.33 4.16 2.71
N LEU A 166 -43.10 4.77 3.61
CA LEU A 166 -43.57 4.18 4.83
C LEU A 166 -44.99 3.65 4.60
N TYR A 167 -45.21 2.39 4.91
CA TYR A 167 -46.50 1.70 4.73
C TYR A 167 -47.02 1.22 6.06
N LEU A 168 -48.31 1.54 6.37
CA LEU A 168 -49.03 1.05 7.52
C LEU A 168 -50.26 0.30 7.06
N THR A 169 -50.58 -0.82 7.69
CA THR A 169 -51.77 -1.62 7.37
C THR A 169 -52.45 -2.14 8.63
N GLU A 170 -53.71 -2.47 8.50
CA GLU A 170 -54.56 -3.00 9.57
C GLU A 170 -54.61 -2.07 10.81
N LYS A 171 -55.21 -0.89 10.63
CA LYS A 171 -55.44 0.01 11.76
C LYS A 171 -56.30 -0.66 12.81
N ARG A 172 -55.95 -0.54 14.07
CA ARG A 172 -56.70 -1.02 15.20
C ARG A 172 -57.99 -0.18 15.32
N GLY A 173 -59.12 -0.74 14.92
CA GLY A 173 -60.42 -0.06 14.88
C GLY A 173 -61.05 -0.10 13.50
N GLU A 174 -61.19 1.02 12.82
CA GLU A 174 -61.79 1.09 11.48
C GLU A 174 -60.76 1.30 10.38
N SER A 175 -60.71 2.49 9.79
CA SER A 175 -59.76 2.86 8.75
C SER A 175 -58.90 4.05 9.19
N PHE A 176 -57.78 4.28 8.54
CA PHE A 176 -56.92 5.46 8.78
C PHE A 176 -57.71 6.75 8.51
N THR A 177 -57.56 7.73 9.40
CA THR A 177 -58.21 9.04 9.33
C THR A 177 -57.27 10.08 8.69
N ASP A 178 -57.83 11.28 8.39
CA ASP A 178 -57.02 12.43 7.94
C ASP A 178 -55.97 12.85 8.99
N ASP A 179 -56.35 12.74 10.29
CA ASP A 179 -55.43 13.05 11.40
C ASP A 179 -54.27 12.06 11.48
N ASP A 180 -54.53 10.77 11.24
CA ASP A 180 -53.46 9.74 11.20
C ASP A 180 -52.49 10.01 10.04
N GLU A 181 -53.04 10.40 8.89
CA GLU A 181 -52.21 10.76 7.72
C GLU A 181 -51.30 11.95 8.03
N VAL A 182 -51.82 13.02 8.66
CA VAL A 182 -51.00 14.20 9.05
C VAL A 182 -49.91 13.84 10.04
N VAL A 183 -50.20 13.00 11.05
CA VAL A 183 -49.23 12.57 12.06
C VAL A 183 -48.14 11.71 11.43
N VAL A 184 -48.51 10.75 10.58
CA VAL A 184 -47.53 9.87 9.91
C VAL A 184 -46.69 10.65 8.88
N GLN A 185 -47.28 11.65 8.19
CA GLN A 185 -46.53 12.57 7.33
C GLN A 185 -45.48 13.38 8.11
N ALA A 186 -45.86 13.90 9.30
CA ALA A 186 -44.93 14.63 10.15
C ALA A 186 -43.78 13.73 10.63
N LEU A 187 -44.06 12.47 11.00
CA LEU A 187 -43.05 11.48 11.31
C LEU A 187 -42.16 11.17 10.10
N ALA A 188 -42.74 10.98 8.91
CA ALA A 188 -41.99 10.72 7.69
C ALA A 188 -41.05 11.88 7.31
N ALA A 189 -41.48 13.13 7.53
CA ALA A 189 -40.60 14.29 7.34
C ALA A 189 -39.41 14.30 8.32
N ALA A 190 -39.66 14.00 9.61
CA ALA A 190 -38.58 13.86 10.61
C ALA A 190 -37.68 12.67 10.31
N ALA A 191 -38.24 11.56 9.84
CA ALA A 191 -37.49 10.37 9.40
C ALA A 191 -36.53 10.69 8.25
N GLY A 192 -36.95 11.49 7.27
CA GLY A 192 -36.09 11.94 6.18
C GLY A 192 -34.82 12.65 6.69
N ILE A 193 -34.99 13.54 7.68
CA ILE A 193 -33.83 14.23 8.30
C ILE A 193 -32.93 13.24 9.05
N ALA A 194 -33.49 12.30 9.79
CA ALA A 194 -32.73 11.30 10.54
C ALA A 194 -31.96 10.35 9.62
N ILE A 195 -32.57 9.94 8.51
CA ILE A 195 -31.93 9.11 7.47
C ILE A 195 -30.77 9.87 6.83
N GLU A 196 -30.97 11.14 6.48
CA GLU A 196 -29.90 11.98 5.93
C GLU A 196 -28.72 12.10 6.91
N ASN A 197 -29.02 12.33 8.20
CA ASN A 197 -27.99 12.41 9.23
C ASN A 197 -27.23 11.08 9.40
N ALA A 198 -27.94 9.96 9.43
CA ALA A 198 -27.31 8.62 9.52
C ALA A 198 -26.42 8.34 8.31
N HIS A 199 -26.87 8.68 7.11
CA HIS A 199 -26.10 8.52 5.88
C HIS A 199 -24.83 9.40 5.87
N LEU A 200 -24.93 10.66 6.25
CA LEU A 200 -23.80 11.57 6.37
C LEU A 200 -22.81 11.11 7.45
N TYR A 201 -23.30 10.58 8.56
CA TYR A 201 -22.47 10.02 9.62
C TYR A 201 -21.68 8.80 9.13
N GLU A 202 -22.33 7.86 8.45
CA GLU A 202 -21.67 6.67 7.92
C GLU A 202 -20.63 7.03 6.84
N GLN A 203 -20.94 7.96 5.93
CA GLN A 203 -19.97 8.47 4.96
C GLN A 203 -18.75 9.11 5.65
N THR A 204 -18.98 9.88 6.72
CA THR A 204 -17.91 10.52 7.48
C THR A 204 -17.06 9.47 8.18
N ARG A 205 -17.69 8.47 8.79
CA ARG A 205 -17.02 7.35 9.48
C ARG A 205 -16.15 6.52 8.52
N ILE A 206 -16.68 6.21 7.35
CA ILE A 206 -15.92 5.52 6.29
C ILE A 206 -14.71 6.36 5.90
N ARG A 207 -14.89 7.65 5.61
CA ARG A 207 -13.79 8.55 5.24
C ARG A 207 -12.73 8.65 6.33
N GLN A 208 -13.12 8.76 7.60
CA GLN A 208 -12.19 8.78 8.73
C GLN A 208 -11.36 7.50 8.85
N ARG A 209 -11.97 6.33 8.67
CA ARG A 209 -11.26 5.04 8.68
C ARG A 209 -10.20 4.98 7.57
N TRP A 210 -10.53 5.42 6.36
CA TRP A 210 -9.60 5.48 5.25
C TRP A 210 -8.45 6.45 5.49
N GLN A 211 -8.74 7.62 6.05
CA GLN A 211 -7.71 8.60 6.40
C GLN A 211 -6.76 8.07 7.48
N ALA A 212 -7.29 7.43 8.51
CA ALA A 212 -6.49 6.82 9.58
C ALA A 212 -5.55 5.74 9.02
N ALA A 213 -6.05 4.83 8.18
CA ALA A 213 -5.23 3.81 7.53
C ALA A 213 -4.14 4.41 6.62
N THR A 214 -4.47 5.46 5.88
CA THR A 214 -3.48 6.16 5.05
C THR A 214 -2.38 6.81 5.88
N SER A 215 -2.75 7.44 6.99
CA SER A 215 -1.78 8.07 7.90
C SER A 215 -0.87 7.03 8.54
N GLU A 216 -1.40 5.88 8.94
CA GLU A 216 -0.64 4.76 9.49
C GLU A 216 0.36 4.22 8.46
N VAL A 217 -0.09 3.89 7.25
CA VAL A 217 0.77 3.42 6.16
C VAL A 217 1.89 4.43 5.86
N THR A 218 1.55 5.72 5.80
CA THR A 218 2.54 6.78 5.55
C THR A 218 3.56 6.88 6.68
N THR A 219 3.14 6.79 7.93
CA THR A 219 4.01 6.88 9.10
C THR A 219 4.98 5.70 9.16
N GLU A 220 4.49 4.48 8.95
CA GLU A 220 5.32 3.27 8.92
C GLU A 220 6.35 3.31 7.79
N LEU A 221 5.94 3.69 6.59
CA LEU A 221 6.83 3.81 5.45
C LEU A 221 7.95 4.84 5.65
N LEU A 222 7.61 6.02 6.19
CA LEU A 222 8.59 7.07 6.47
C LEU A 222 9.47 6.73 7.69
N GLY A 223 8.99 5.86 8.59
CA GLY A 223 9.74 5.30 9.71
C GLY A 223 10.90 4.39 9.32
N GLY A 224 10.95 3.93 8.07
CA GLY A 224 12.01 3.08 7.53
C GLY A 224 11.72 1.59 7.63
N THR A 225 10.45 1.22 7.74
CA THR A 225 9.96 -0.17 7.69
C THR A 225 10.41 -0.85 6.39
N ASP A 226 10.64 -2.16 6.45
CA ASP A 226 11.01 -2.94 5.28
C ASP A 226 9.93 -2.82 4.18
N PRO A 227 10.29 -2.72 2.90
CA PRO A 227 9.34 -2.59 1.80
C PRO A 227 8.29 -3.71 1.74
N VAL A 228 8.65 -4.93 2.10
CA VAL A 228 7.73 -6.07 2.11
C VAL A 228 6.71 -5.93 3.24
N ASP A 229 7.14 -5.51 4.43
CA ASP A 229 6.24 -5.27 5.57
C ASP A 229 5.27 -4.12 5.28
N ALA A 230 5.75 -3.09 4.61
CA ALA A 230 4.92 -1.97 4.17
C ALA A 230 3.84 -2.38 3.15
N LEU A 231 4.19 -3.23 2.19
CA LEU A 231 3.23 -3.79 1.23
C LEU A 231 2.20 -4.69 1.92
N ASN A 232 2.62 -5.49 2.91
CA ASN A 232 1.72 -6.30 3.73
C ASN A 232 0.74 -5.43 4.53
N LEU A 233 1.22 -4.31 5.10
CA LEU A 233 0.37 -3.35 5.80
C LEU A 233 -0.67 -2.74 4.86
N ILE A 234 -0.29 -2.30 3.65
CA ILE A 234 -1.21 -1.76 2.65
C ILE A 234 -2.27 -2.80 2.28
N ALA A 235 -1.87 -4.05 1.99
CA ALA A 235 -2.79 -5.11 1.63
C ALA A 235 -3.75 -5.44 2.79
N GLY A 236 -3.25 -5.51 4.03
CA GLY A 236 -4.06 -5.77 5.22
C GLY A 236 -5.09 -4.67 5.49
N ARG A 237 -4.69 -3.40 5.39
CA ARG A 237 -5.62 -2.27 5.55
C ARG A 237 -6.66 -2.19 4.44
N ALA A 238 -6.26 -2.47 3.20
CA ALA A 238 -7.21 -2.56 2.09
C ALA A 238 -8.23 -3.68 2.32
N LEU A 239 -7.81 -4.85 2.83
CA LEU A 239 -8.68 -5.97 3.19
C LEU A 239 -9.75 -5.56 4.21
N GLU A 240 -9.32 -4.98 5.33
CA GLU A 240 -10.21 -4.53 6.41
C GLU A 240 -11.22 -3.47 5.96
N LEU A 241 -10.73 -2.47 5.19
CA LEU A 241 -11.54 -1.31 4.81
C LEU A 241 -12.52 -1.59 3.68
N THR A 242 -12.19 -2.51 2.78
CA THR A 242 -13.09 -2.91 1.67
C THR A 242 -14.07 -3.99 2.09
N GLY A 243 -13.85 -4.66 3.23
CA GLY A 243 -14.60 -5.85 3.61
C GLY A 243 -14.47 -6.97 2.56
N SER A 244 -13.32 -7.05 1.90
CA SER A 244 -13.01 -8.12 0.95
C SER A 244 -12.50 -9.36 1.68
N ASP A 245 -12.55 -10.52 1.02
CA ASP A 245 -12.04 -11.78 1.57
C ASP A 245 -10.54 -11.96 1.28
N LEU A 246 -10.04 -11.22 0.27
CA LEU A 246 -8.68 -11.30 -0.22
C LEU A 246 -8.26 -9.97 -0.82
N THR A 247 -7.03 -9.53 -0.56
CA THR A 247 -6.37 -8.44 -1.29
C THR A 247 -5.04 -8.88 -1.86
N LEU A 248 -4.74 -8.39 -3.05
CA LEU A 248 -3.56 -8.72 -3.82
C LEU A 248 -2.85 -7.43 -4.25
N LEU A 249 -1.53 -7.39 -4.10
CA LEU A 249 -0.68 -6.35 -4.64
C LEU A 249 0.21 -6.93 -5.73
N ALA A 250 0.00 -6.52 -6.97
CA ALA A 250 0.79 -6.92 -8.12
C ALA A 250 1.72 -5.78 -8.54
N LEU A 251 3.03 -6.08 -8.64
CA LEU A 251 4.09 -5.12 -8.94
C LEU A 251 4.86 -5.56 -10.21
N PRO A 252 5.48 -4.62 -10.95
CA PRO A 252 6.32 -4.94 -12.09
C PRO A 252 7.65 -5.58 -11.62
N GLY A 253 7.85 -6.86 -11.95
CA GLY A 253 9.05 -7.63 -11.62
C GLY A 253 9.16 -8.07 -10.15
N PRO A 254 10.13 -8.93 -9.81
CA PRO A 254 10.32 -9.38 -8.44
C PRO A 254 10.92 -8.24 -7.59
N GLY A 255 10.08 -7.57 -6.79
CA GLY A 255 10.50 -6.61 -5.77
C GLY A 255 11.00 -5.25 -6.28
N ARG A 256 10.80 -4.90 -7.53
CA ARG A 256 11.22 -3.62 -8.10
C ARG A 256 10.24 -2.49 -7.72
N LEU A 257 10.46 -1.90 -6.55
CA LEU A 257 9.88 -0.60 -6.16
C LEU A 257 10.63 0.58 -6.79
N ASP A 258 11.84 0.34 -7.30
CA ASP A 258 12.73 1.32 -7.90
C ASP A 258 12.84 1.10 -9.41
N VAL A 259 11.99 1.77 -10.17
CA VAL A 259 12.25 2.01 -11.59
C VAL A 259 13.08 3.30 -11.65
N GLY A 260 14.34 3.17 -12.05
CA GLY A 260 15.28 4.30 -12.18
C GLY A 260 14.71 5.45 -13.04
N PRO A 261 15.34 6.65 -13.02
CA PRO A 261 14.81 7.86 -13.65
C PRO A 261 14.63 7.76 -15.18
N ASP A 262 15.25 6.78 -15.84
CA ASP A 262 15.28 6.65 -17.30
C ASP A 262 14.59 5.39 -17.85
N GLY A 263 13.77 4.69 -17.03
CA GLY A 263 13.13 3.44 -17.44
C GLY A 263 11.90 3.66 -18.32
N GLU A 264 12.05 3.62 -19.64
CA GLU A 264 11.00 3.41 -20.65
C GLU A 264 10.52 1.93 -20.70
N ASP A 265 10.87 1.11 -19.74
CA ASP A 265 10.43 -0.28 -19.70
C ASP A 265 8.97 -0.36 -19.20
N GLU A 266 8.03 -0.34 -20.12
CA GLU A 266 6.70 -0.88 -19.90
C GLU A 266 6.88 -2.35 -19.47
N ALA A 267 6.52 -2.66 -18.24
CA ALA A 267 6.60 -4.02 -17.75
C ALA A 267 5.65 -4.90 -18.57
N ASP A 268 6.14 -5.99 -19.14
CA ASP A 268 5.31 -6.97 -19.85
C ASP A 268 4.47 -7.82 -18.88
N GLU A 269 4.95 -7.98 -17.64
CA GLU A 269 4.33 -8.81 -16.62
C GLU A 269 4.31 -8.11 -15.26
N LEU A 270 3.23 -8.30 -14.52
CA LEU A 270 3.11 -7.99 -13.09
C LEU A 270 3.23 -9.29 -12.29
N THR A 271 3.90 -9.23 -11.15
CA THR A 271 3.97 -10.35 -10.20
C THR A 271 3.20 -10.00 -8.94
N ILE A 272 2.35 -10.90 -8.46
CA ILE A 272 1.68 -10.75 -7.17
C ILE A 272 2.73 -10.86 -6.08
N ALA A 273 3.13 -9.70 -5.54
CA ALA A 273 4.19 -9.59 -4.53
C ALA A 273 3.67 -9.90 -3.12
N VAL A 274 2.46 -9.47 -2.82
CA VAL A 274 1.82 -9.61 -1.50
C VAL A 274 0.36 -9.97 -1.64
N CYS A 275 -0.10 -10.86 -0.75
CA CYS A 275 -1.49 -11.26 -0.59
C CYS A 275 -1.88 -11.17 0.89
N ALA A 276 -3.04 -10.61 1.19
CA ALA A 276 -3.64 -10.64 2.52
C ALA A 276 -5.03 -11.28 2.46
N GLY A 277 -5.37 -12.13 3.43
CA GLY A 277 -6.64 -12.84 3.49
C GLY A 277 -6.55 -14.31 3.09
N ALA A 278 -7.67 -14.89 2.69
CA ALA A 278 -7.76 -16.30 2.32
C ALA A 278 -6.93 -16.60 1.05
N ARG A 279 -6.35 -17.83 0.97
CA ARG A 279 -5.58 -18.30 -0.20
C ARG A 279 -4.29 -17.50 -0.52
N ALA A 280 -3.79 -16.70 0.43
CA ALA A 280 -2.60 -15.86 0.21
C ALA A 280 -1.38 -16.66 -0.28
N ALA A 281 -1.13 -17.84 0.29
CA ALA A 281 0.03 -18.68 -0.07
C ALA A 281 -0.04 -19.25 -1.50
N GLU A 282 -1.24 -19.41 -2.06
CA GLU A 282 -1.43 -19.96 -3.42
C GLU A 282 -1.19 -18.92 -4.51
N LEU A 283 -1.44 -17.65 -4.20
CA LEU A 283 -1.47 -16.56 -5.18
C LEU A 283 -0.19 -15.72 -5.19
N THR A 284 0.61 -15.76 -4.12
CA THR A 284 1.88 -15.03 -4.07
C THR A 284 2.86 -15.60 -5.11
N GLY A 285 3.46 -14.72 -5.92
CA GLY A 285 4.38 -15.09 -6.98
C GLY A 285 3.72 -15.38 -8.34
N VAL A 286 2.39 -15.38 -8.43
CA VAL A 286 1.67 -15.54 -9.70
C VAL A 286 1.99 -14.36 -10.62
N ARG A 287 2.33 -14.67 -11.88
CA ARG A 287 2.59 -13.66 -12.91
C ARG A 287 1.33 -13.35 -13.70
N ILE A 288 1.15 -12.08 -13.99
CA ILE A 288 -0.02 -11.51 -14.67
C ILE A 288 0.47 -10.75 -15.90
N SER A 289 0.03 -11.16 -17.09
CA SER A 289 0.38 -10.45 -18.33
C SER A 289 -0.23 -9.05 -18.37
N VAL A 290 0.59 -8.04 -18.64
CA VAL A 290 0.12 -6.66 -18.80
C VAL A 290 -0.69 -6.51 -20.09
N ALA A 291 -0.34 -7.23 -21.14
CA ALA A 291 -0.99 -7.09 -22.44
C ALA A 291 -2.42 -7.65 -22.47
N THR A 292 -2.67 -8.80 -21.81
CA THR A 292 -3.89 -9.60 -21.99
C THR A 292 -4.83 -9.61 -20.78
N SER A 293 -4.37 -9.19 -19.60
CA SER A 293 -5.18 -9.26 -18.37
C SER A 293 -5.88 -7.94 -18.04
N LEU A 294 -6.95 -8.00 -17.24
CA LEU A 294 -7.63 -6.82 -16.71
C LEU A 294 -6.73 -6.01 -15.77
N PRO A 295 -6.00 -6.62 -14.80
CA PRO A 295 -5.04 -5.86 -13.98
C PRO A 295 -3.95 -5.19 -14.82
N GLY A 296 -3.48 -5.83 -15.88
CA GLY A 296 -2.55 -5.24 -16.83
C GLY A 296 -3.14 -4.04 -17.58
N ALA A 297 -4.41 -4.10 -18.01
CA ALA A 297 -5.09 -2.97 -18.59
C ALA A 297 -5.21 -1.79 -17.60
N VAL A 298 -5.59 -2.06 -16.33
CA VAL A 298 -5.66 -1.05 -15.26
C VAL A 298 -4.29 -0.43 -14.99
N TYR A 299 -3.23 -1.22 -15.02
CA TYR A 299 -1.85 -0.74 -14.87
C TYR A 299 -1.47 0.27 -15.97
N ARG A 300 -1.78 -0.03 -17.25
CA ARG A 300 -1.49 0.83 -18.40
C ARG A 300 -2.41 2.05 -18.48
N ASP A 301 -3.73 1.81 -18.41
CA ASP A 301 -4.76 2.85 -18.63
C ASP A 301 -4.90 3.77 -17.41
N ARG A 302 -4.37 3.37 -16.25
CA ARG A 302 -4.46 4.08 -14.96
C ARG A 302 -5.89 4.33 -14.49
N THR A 303 -6.84 3.54 -14.98
CA THR A 303 -8.25 3.71 -14.69
C THR A 303 -8.73 2.60 -13.76
N PRO A 304 -9.24 2.93 -12.56
CA PRO A 304 -9.81 1.94 -11.65
C PRO A 304 -11.01 1.23 -12.29
N ARG A 305 -11.19 -0.06 -12.01
CA ARG A 305 -12.30 -0.87 -12.52
C ARG A 305 -12.90 -1.75 -11.44
N SER A 306 -14.22 -1.96 -11.53
CA SER A 306 -14.97 -2.95 -10.76
C SER A 306 -15.53 -4.00 -11.71
N VAL A 307 -15.33 -5.27 -11.38
CA VAL A 307 -15.81 -6.40 -12.20
C VAL A 307 -16.49 -7.45 -11.33
N PRO A 308 -17.53 -8.12 -11.83
CA PRO A 308 -18.23 -9.17 -11.09
C PRO A 308 -17.42 -10.45 -10.92
N GLU A 309 -16.44 -10.66 -11.80
CA GLU A 309 -15.53 -11.81 -11.80
C GLU A 309 -14.19 -11.42 -12.39
N LEU A 310 -13.09 -11.90 -11.78
CA LEU A 310 -11.74 -11.70 -12.27
C LEU A 310 -11.08 -13.05 -12.58
N VAL A 311 -10.51 -13.16 -13.78
CA VAL A 311 -9.75 -14.34 -14.21
C VAL A 311 -8.27 -13.97 -14.28
N LEU A 312 -7.42 -14.77 -13.63
CA LEU A 312 -5.97 -14.62 -13.61
C LEU A 312 -5.27 -15.91 -14.08
N GLY A 313 -4.00 -15.77 -14.44
CA GLY A 313 -3.15 -16.86 -14.92
C GLY A 313 -3.09 -16.91 -16.45
N PRO A 314 -2.02 -17.51 -17.02
CA PRO A 314 -1.78 -17.55 -18.46
C PRO A 314 -2.88 -18.32 -19.23
N ASP A 315 -3.51 -19.32 -18.60
CA ASP A 315 -4.57 -20.15 -19.19
C ASP A 315 -5.96 -19.90 -18.57
N GLY A 316 -6.10 -18.84 -17.73
CA GLY A 316 -7.38 -18.53 -17.08
C GLY A 316 -7.76 -19.50 -15.95
N GLU A 317 -6.78 -20.11 -15.30
CA GLU A 317 -6.99 -21.17 -14.30
C GLU A 317 -7.53 -20.66 -12.96
N ILE A 318 -7.32 -19.37 -12.64
CA ILE A 318 -7.69 -18.80 -11.35
C ILE A 318 -8.91 -17.90 -11.54
N CYS A 319 -10.09 -18.41 -11.17
CA CYS A 319 -11.32 -17.62 -11.12
C CYS A 319 -11.51 -17.04 -9.71
N LEU A 320 -11.66 -15.72 -9.66
CA LEU A 320 -11.92 -14.94 -8.46
C LEU A 320 -13.29 -14.29 -8.59
N GLY A 321 -13.96 -14.04 -7.45
CA GLY A 321 -15.27 -13.39 -7.45
C GLY A 321 -15.23 -11.88 -7.74
N PRO A 322 -16.23 -11.14 -7.28
CA PRO A 322 -16.30 -9.69 -7.47
C PRO A 322 -15.02 -9.00 -7.03
N THR A 323 -14.46 -8.16 -7.90
CA THR A 323 -13.13 -7.57 -7.68
C THR A 323 -13.10 -6.08 -8.02
N LEU A 324 -12.52 -5.29 -7.11
CA LEU A 324 -12.03 -3.93 -7.39
C LEU A 324 -10.58 -4.01 -7.82
N VAL A 325 -10.25 -3.45 -8.97
CA VAL A 325 -8.88 -3.35 -9.49
C VAL A 325 -8.51 -1.89 -9.59
N VAL A 326 -7.54 -1.45 -8.79
CA VAL A 326 -7.12 -0.04 -8.72
C VAL A 326 -5.61 0.10 -8.94
N PRO A 327 -5.16 1.07 -9.76
CA PRO A 327 -3.74 1.29 -9.97
C PRO A 327 -3.10 1.98 -8.76
N LEU A 328 -1.85 1.65 -8.46
CA LEU A 328 -0.99 2.33 -7.51
C LEU A 328 -0.30 3.49 -8.22
N ARG A 329 -0.95 4.65 -8.30
CA ARG A 329 -0.47 5.81 -9.06
C ARG A 329 0.34 6.74 -8.17
N ALA A 330 1.54 7.09 -8.64
CA ALA A 330 2.32 8.15 -8.02
C ALA A 330 2.82 9.11 -9.11
N ARG A 331 2.22 10.29 -9.18
CA ARG A 331 2.41 11.30 -10.24
C ARG A 331 2.07 10.71 -11.62
N GLU A 332 3.06 10.65 -12.53
CA GLU A 332 2.88 10.16 -13.90
C GLU A 332 3.18 8.66 -14.07
N ARG A 333 3.49 7.94 -13.00
CA ARG A 333 3.86 6.52 -13.04
C ARG A 333 2.90 5.66 -12.24
N THR A 334 2.72 4.43 -12.68
CA THR A 334 2.00 3.39 -11.97
C THR A 334 3.02 2.42 -11.39
N SER A 335 3.04 2.28 -10.07
CA SER A 335 3.98 1.38 -9.37
C SER A 335 3.48 -0.06 -9.28
N GLY A 336 2.20 -0.30 -9.59
CA GLY A 336 1.57 -1.61 -9.52
C GLY A 336 0.05 -1.51 -9.50
N VAL A 337 -0.60 -2.58 -9.09
CA VAL A 337 -2.06 -2.69 -9.02
C VAL A 337 -2.47 -3.33 -7.69
N LEU A 338 -3.43 -2.71 -7.02
CA LEU A 338 -4.12 -3.27 -5.86
C LEU A 338 -5.44 -3.89 -6.32
N MET A 339 -5.71 -5.11 -5.89
CA MET A 339 -6.96 -5.83 -6.16
C MET A 339 -7.61 -6.23 -4.83
N ALA A 340 -8.87 -5.83 -4.62
CA ALA A 340 -9.70 -6.27 -3.51
C ALA A 340 -10.77 -7.22 -4.03
N VAL A 341 -10.83 -8.43 -3.50
CA VAL A 341 -11.58 -9.57 -4.05
C VAL A 341 -12.55 -10.11 -3.00
N ARG A 342 -13.78 -10.38 -3.38
CA ARG A 342 -14.77 -11.14 -2.60
C ARG A 342 -14.86 -12.58 -3.10
N ASN A 343 -15.42 -13.44 -2.28
CA ASN A 343 -15.65 -14.83 -2.67
C ASN A 343 -16.58 -14.94 -3.89
N PRO A 344 -16.42 -15.97 -4.73
CA PRO A 344 -17.35 -16.21 -5.84
C PRO A 344 -18.80 -16.31 -5.35
N GLY A 345 -19.70 -15.59 -6.02
CA GLY A 345 -21.13 -15.53 -5.66
C GLY A 345 -21.47 -14.51 -4.58
N ALA A 346 -20.50 -13.79 -4.03
CA ALA A 346 -20.77 -12.67 -3.13
C ALA A 346 -21.34 -11.46 -3.87
N VAL A 347 -21.94 -10.53 -3.11
CA VAL A 347 -22.47 -9.27 -3.67
C VAL A 347 -21.34 -8.45 -4.28
N PRO A 348 -21.50 -7.90 -5.50
CA PRO A 348 -20.52 -7.01 -6.11
C PRO A 348 -20.21 -5.80 -5.23
N PHE A 349 -19.03 -5.20 -5.46
CA PHE A 349 -18.67 -3.94 -4.79
C PHE A 349 -19.53 -2.78 -5.32
N GLU A 350 -19.92 -1.89 -4.45
CA GLU A 350 -20.60 -0.66 -4.83
C GLU A 350 -19.68 0.27 -5.61
N LEU A 351 -20.19 0.89 -6.65
CA LEU A 351 -19.41 1.84 -7.45
C LEU A 351 -18.89 3.04 -6.63
N ALA A 352 -19.60 3.40 -5.56
CA ALA A 352 -19.20 4.46 -4.62
C ALA A 352 -17.91 4.13 -3.84
N GLN A 353 -17.55 2.86 -3.68
CA GLN A 353 -16.32 2.43 -3.00
C GLN A 353 -15.08 2.64 -3.88
N LEU A 354 -15.21 2.58 -5.19
CA LEU A 354 -14.10 2.64 -6.14
C LEU A 354 -13.23 3.91 -6.01
N PRO A 355 -13.78 5.14 -5.92
CA PRO A 355 -12.97 6.35 -5.76
C PRO A 355 -12.18 6.39 -4.44
N VAL A 356 -12.76 5.83 -3.38
CA VAL A 356 -12.15 5.83 -2.03
C VAL A 356 -10.96 4.88 -2.00
N VAL A 357 -11.13 3.66 -2.52
CA VAL A 357 -10.05 2.66 -2.64
C VAL A 357 -8.95 3.17 -3.56
N ALA A 358 -9.29 3.81 -4.68
CA ALA A 358 -8.34 4.42 -5.59
C ALA A 358 -7.52 5.54 -4.93
N SER A 359 -8.16 6.40 -4.14
CA SER A 359 -7.47 7.46 -3.39
C SER A 359 -6.47 6.89 -2.37
N PHE A 360 -6.86 5.81 -1.66
CA PHE A 360 -5.95 5.11 -0.75
C PHE A 360 -4.75 4.51 -1.50
N ALA A 361 -5.00 3.83 -2.62
CA ALA A 361 -3.96 3.23 -3.45
C ALA A 361 -2.96 4.29 -3.97
N ASP A 362 -3.45 5.46 -4.41
CA ASP A 362 -2.60 6.57 -4.86
C ASP A 362 -1.72 7.12 -3.74
N GLN A 363 -2.27 7.30 -2.53
CA GLN A 363 -1.52 7.79 -1.38
C GLN A 363 -0.50 6.75 -0.91
N ALA A 364 -0.85 5.47 -0.88
CA ALA A 364 0.07 4.37 -0.59
C ALA A 364 1.23 4.32 -1.61
N ALA A 365 0.93 4.46 -2.90
CA ALA A 365 1.94 4.51 -3.96
C ALA A 365 2.91 5.69 -3.80
N LEU A 366 2.39 6.87 -3.47
CA LEU A 366 3.22 8.05 -3.23
C LEU A 366 4.13 7.85 -2.00
N ALA A 367 3.60 7.30 -0.91
CA ALA A 367 4.36 7.02 0.31
C ALA A 367 5.46 5.97 0.05
N LEU A 368 5.17 4.91 -0.71
CA LEU A 368 6.16 3.91 -1.15
C LEU A 368 7.30 4.56 -1.96
N GLN A 369 6.98 5.43 -2.92
CA GLN A 369 8.01 6.13 -3.70
C GLN A 369 8.88 7.05 -2.85
N LEU A 370 8.27 7.77 -1.89
CA LEU A 370 9.03 8.64 -0.99
C LEU A 370 9.97 7.83 -0.10
N ALA A 371 9.50 6.73 0.45
CA ALA A 371 10.31 5.83 1.28
C ALA A 371 11.48 5.23 0.50
N ALA A 372 11.24 4.76 -0.73
CA ALA A 372 12.29 4.25 -1.60
C ALA A 372 13.37 5.31 -1.88
N ARG A 373 12.97 6.53 -2.26
CA ARG A 373 13.90 7.64 -2.49
C ARG A 373 14.71 8.02 -1.26
N GLN A 374 14.07 8.02 -0.08
CA GLN A 374 14.78 8.31 1.18
C GLN A 374 15.82 7.23 1.50
N ARG A 375 15.50 5.95 1.22
CA ARG A 375 16.43 4.84 1.42
C ARG A 375 17.65 5.00 0.51
N THR A 376 17.44 5.23 -0.79
CA THR A 376 18.53 5.46 -1.75
C THR A 376 19.36 6.69 -1.37
N ALA A 377 18.73 7.80 -0.96
CA ALA A 377 19.45 8.98 -0.50
C ALA A 377 20.32 8.69 0.73
N ARG A 378 19.80 7.95 1.74
CA ARG A 378 20.60 7.54 2.91
C ARG A 378 21.77 6.64 2.54
N GLU A 379 21.58 5.71 1.61
CA GLU A 379 22.64 4.84 1.11
C GLU A 379 23.75 5.66 0.42
N LEU A 380 23.36 6.63 -0.42
CA LEU A 380 24.31 7.55 -1.06
C LEU A 380 25.04 8.45 -0.05
N ASP A 381 24.35 8.95 0.97
CA ASP A 381 24.96 9.76 2.04
C ASP A 381 26.00 8.95 2.82
N VAL A 382 25.70 7.68 3.14
CA VAL A 382 26.65 6.76 3.81
C VAL A 382 27.87 6.53 2.93
N LEU A 383 27.70 6.32 1.63
CA LEU A 383 28.82 6.15 0.69
C LEU A 383 29.65 7.44 0.58
N ALA A 384 29.01 8.59 0.47
CA ALA A 384 29.68 9.89 0.42
C ALA A 384 30.49 10.18 1.71
N ASP A 385 29.95 9.84 2.88
CA ASP A 385 30.66 9.97 4.17
C ASP A 385 31.88 9.02 4.25
N ARG A 386 31.74 7.78 3.78
CA ARG A 386 32.87 6.84 3.69
C ARG A 386 33.99 7.40 2.82
N ASP A 387 33.65 7.91 1.63
CA ASP A 387 34.63 8.52 0.72
C ASP A 387 35.29 9.77 1.30
N ARG A 388 34.53 10.57 2.07
CA ARG A 388 35.08 11.75 2.75
C ARG A 388 36.06 11.35 3.84
N ILE A 389 35.66 10.40 4.71
CA ILE A 389 36.50 9.90 5.81
C ILE A 389 37.78 9.31 5.26
N ALA A 390 37.73 8.53 4.19
CA ALA A 390 38.87 7.93 3.58
C ALA A 390 39.85 8.97 3.02
N ARG A 391 39.37 10.02 2.34
CA ARG A 391 40.20 11.14 1.88
C ARG A 391 40.84 11.91 3.03
N ASP A 392 40.07 12.21 4.07
CA ASP A 392 40.56 12.93 5.25
C ASP A 392 41.67 12.14 5.99
N LEU A 393 41.53 10.81 6.09
CA LEU A 393 42.56 9.94 6.67
C LEU A 393 43.82 9.90 5.79
N HIS A 394 43.65 9.79 4.48
CA HIS A 394 44.78 9.78 3.55
C HIS A 394 45.56 11.10 3.58
N ASP A 395 44.89 12.23 3.47
CA ASP A 395 45.54 13.53 3.28
C ASP A 395 46.08 14.11 4.60
N HIS A 396 45.45 13.84 5.72
CA HIS A 396 45.86 14.42 6.98
C HIS A 396 46.65 13.46 7.87
N VAL A 397 46.26 12.21 7.97
CA VAL A 397 46.86 11.27 8.91
C VAL A 397 48.09 10.61 8.29
N ILE A 398 47.95 9.99 7.10
CA ILE A 398 49.04 9.30 6.44
C ILE A 398 50.17 10.25 6.08
N GLN A 399 49.86 11.45 5.54
CA GLN A 399 50.91 12.43 5.18
C GLN A 399 51.68 12.94 6.40
N ARG A 400 51.01 13.16 7.55
CA ARG A 400 51.71 13.56 8.80
C ARG A 400 52.58 12.46 9.36
N LEU A 401 52.11 11.22 9.37
CA LEU A 401 52.89 10.07 9.81
C LEU A 401 54.11 9.88 8.91
N PHE A 402 53.96 10.06 7.62
CA PHE A 402 55.11 9.99 6.65
C PHE A 402 56.15 11.09 6.92
N ALA A 403 55.70 12.33 7.19
CA ALA A 403 56.62 13.44 7.54
C ALA A 403 57.38 13.18 8.85
N VAL A 404 56.71 12.62 9.87
CA VAL A 404 57.34 12.24 11.14
C VAL A 404 58.33 11.10 10.92
N GLY A 405 57.98 10.09 10.12
CA GLY A 405 58.86 8.99 9.74
C GLY A 405 60.15 9.48 9.07
N LEU A 406 60.05 10.40 8.10
CA LEU A 406 61.24 11.01 7.48
C LEU A 406 62.11 11.79 8.45
N ALA A 407 61.53 12.54 9.39
CA ALA A 407 62.26 13.25 10.45
C ALA A 407 62.99 12.27 11.39
N MET A 408 62.34 11.16 11.76
CA MET A 408 62.94 10.11 12.58
C MET A 408 64.03 9.37 11.84
N GLN A 409 63.90 9.08 10.54
CA GLN A 409 64.98 8.51 9.72
C GLN A 409 66.21 9.41 9.63
N SER A 410 66.01 10.74 9.52
CA SER A 410 67.08 11.71 9.57
C SER A 410 67.81 11.69 10.90
N THR A 411 67.08 11.57 12.00
CA THR A 411 67.65 11.48 13.37
C THR A 411 68.35 10.14 13.59
N HIS A 412 67.79 9.05 13.11
CA HIS A 412 68.41 7.71 13.14
C HIS A 412 69.80 7.69 12.49
N ARG A 413 69.98 8.33 11.32
CA ARG A 413 71.23 8.43 10.63
C ARG A 413 72.27 9.28 11.39
N ARG A 414 71.87 10.24 12.22
CA ARG A 414 72.73 11.13 12.98
C ARG A 414 73.02 10.66 14.40
N ALA A 415 72.39 9.58 14.84
CA ALA A 415 72.53 9.07 16.20
C ALA A 415 73.87 8.43 16.43
N ASP A 416 74.70 8.91 17.37
CA ASP A 416 76.01 8.40 17.70
C ASP A 416 75.94 7.14 18.58
N SER A 417 74.89 6.98 19.39
CA SER A 417 74.72 5.84 20.29
C SER A 417 74.01 4.65 19.61
N PRO A 418 74.65 3.44 19.65
CA PRO A 418 73.96 2.23 19.11
C PRO A 418 72.59 1.93 19.71
N GLU A 419 72.41 2.17 21.02
CA GLU A 419 71.20 1.95 21.72
C GLU A 419 70.07 2.94 21.26
N LEU A 420 70.45 4.22 21.05
CA LEU A 420 69.52 5.25 20.55
C LEU A 420 69.11 4.93 19.08
N ARG A 421 70.03 4.47 18.27
CA ARG A 421 69.78 4.06 16.87
C ARG A 421 68.80 2.90 16.80
N ARG A 422 69.02 1.86 17.65
CA ARG A 422 68.09 0.72 17.71
C ARG A 422 66.69 1.17 18.08
N ARG A 423 66.50 1.99 19.13
CA ARG A 423 65.22 2.49 19.59
C ARG A 423 64.48 3.33 18.55
N ILE A 424 65.17 4.19 17.83
CA ILE A 424 64.59 5.00 16.75
C ILE A 424 64.20 4.09 15.57
N GLY A 425 65.00 3.07 15.24
CA GLY A 425 64.65 2.06 14.23
C GLY A 425 63.33 1.35 14.56
N GLU A 426 63.21 0.80 15.77
CA GLU A 426 62.00 0.15 16.24
C GLU A 426 60.76 1.08 16.18
N SER A 427 60.91 2.38 16.48
CA SER A 427 59.80 3.35 16.37
C SER A 427 59.42 3.67 14.92
N ILE A 428 60.39 3.64 13.99
CA ILE A 428 60.11 3.81 12.57
C ILE A 428 59.36 2.59 12.02
N ASP A 429 59.74 1.38 12.41
CA ASP A 429 59.06 0.15 12.01
C ASP A 429 57.63 0.11 12.53
N GLN A 430 57.39 0.45 13.80
CA GLN A 430 56.07 0.58 14.36
C GLN A 430 55.21 1.62 13.61
N MET A 431 55.79 2.73 13.19
CA MET A 431 55.07 3.76 12.44
C MET A 431 54.69 3.27 11.03
N HIS A 432 55.56 2.50 10.38
CA HIS A 432 55.24 1.87 9.10
C HIS A 432 54.09 0.87 9.23
N GLU A 433 54.08 0.08 10.31
CA GLU A 433 53.00 -0.85 10.62
C GLU A 433 51.65 -0.10 10.81
N ILE A 434 51.62 0.98 11.61
CA ILE A 434 50.45 1.82 11.80
C ILE A 434 49.94 2.42 10.46
N VAL A 435 50.85 2.91 9.61
CA VAL A 435 50.48 3.42 8.28
C VAL A 435 49.89 2.32 7.41
N HIS A 436 50.41 1.11 7.52
CA HIS A 436 49.86 -0.04 6.81
C HIS A 436 48.46 -0.42 7.30
N GLU A 437 48.26 -0.49 8.62
CA GLU A 437 46.93 -0.74 9.22
C GLU A 437 45.89 0.31 8.82
N ILE A 438 46.25 1.61 8.85
CA ILE A 438 45.37 2.69 8.43
C ILE A 438 45.03 2.57 6.95
N ARG A 439 46.00 2.26 6.10
CA ARG A 439 45.75 2.04 4.66
C ARG A 439 44.77 0.88 4.44
N THR A 440 44.93 -0.22 5.18
CA THR A 440 44.04 -1.38 5.11
C THR A 440 42.64 -1.01 5.57
N ALA A 441 42.51 -0.28 6.69
CA ALA A 441 41.23 0.18 7.19
C ALA A 441 40.49 1.16 6.22
N ILE A 442 41.25 2.08 5.56
CA ILE A 442 40.71 2.95 4.52
C ILE A 442 40.20 2.13 3.33
N PHE A 443 40.93 1.06 3.00
CA PHE A 443 40.59 0.16 1.91
C PHE A 443 39.28 -0.62 2.19
N ASP A 444 39.14 -1.13 3.41
CA ASP A 444 37.90 -1.81 3.86
C ASP A 444 36.69 -0.89 3.88
N LEU A 445 36.89 0.41 4.11
CA LEU A 445 35.85 1.42 4.02
C LEU A 445 35.34 1.67 2.58
N HIS A 446 36.18 1.43 1.55
CA HIS A 446 35.78 1.61 0.14
C HIS A 446 35.17 0.36 -0.50
N GLY A 447 35.16 -0.79 0.19
CA GLY A 447 34.77 -2.09 -0.36
C GLY A 447 33.28 -2.35 -0.38
N GLY A 448 32.57 -1.88 -1.40
CA GLY A 448 31.35 -2.52 -1.89
C GLY A 448 31.67 -3.76 -2.74
N GLU A 449 30.74 -4.69 -2.91
CA GLU A 449 30.95 -6.01 -3.56
C GLU A 449 31.63 -5.97 -4.96
N ALA A 450 31.53 -4.88 -5.70
CA ALA A 450 32.18 -4.67 -6.98
C ALA A 450 33.69 -4.32 -6.82
N GLY A 451 34.11 -3.72 -5.69
CA GLY A 451 35.51 -3.36 -5.38
C GLY A 451 36.33 -4.51 -4.84
N GLN A 452 35.71 -5.60 -4.36
CA GLN A 452 36.46 -6.72 -3.74
C GLN A 452 37.39 -7.46 -4.70
N GLN A 453 37.13 -7.49 -6.00
CA GLN A 453 37.97 -8.21 -6.96
C GLN A 453 39.27 -7.46 -7.28
N GLY A 454 39.21 -6.15 -7.43
CA GLY A 454 40.37 -5.32 -7.73
C GLY A 454 41.26 -5.04 -6.51
N VAL A 455 40.65 -4.87 -5.34
CA VAL A 455 41.36 -4.81 -4.05
C VAL A 455 42.15 -6.08 -3.81
N ARG A 456 41.54 -7.23 -4.15
CA ARG A 456 42.26 -8.53 -4.09
C ARG A 456 43.44 -8.56 -5.03
N LEU A 457 43.41 -7.98 -6.23
CA LEU A 457 44.54 -7.99 -7.16
C LEU A 457 45.72 -7.18 -6.63
N ARG A 458 45.50 -5.94 -6.15
CA ARG A 458 46.61 -5.14 -5.56
C ARG A 458 47.24 -5.84 -4.37
N HIS A 459 46.46 -6.38 -3.48
CA HIS A 459 46.92 -7.08 -2.30
C HIS A 459 47.67 -8.36 -2.68
N ARG A 460 47.09 -9.17 -3.56
CA ARG A 460 47.73 -10.40 -4.07
C ARG A 460 49.07 -10.14 -4.75
N LEU A 461 49.16 -9.05 -5.53
CA LEU A 461 50.43 -8.66 -6.17
C LEU A 461 51.49 -8.25 -5.14
N TYR A 462 51.08 -7.44 -4.16
CA TYR A 462 51.98 -6.98 -3.10
C TYR A 462 52.45 -8.13 -2.21
N ASP A 463 51.51 -8.99 -1.77
CA ASP A 463 51.82 -10.17 -0.97
C ASP A 463 52.75 -11.13 -1.70
N SER A 464 52.49 -11.37 -2.98
CA SER A 464 53.37 -12.24 -3.81
C SER A 464 54.79 -11.70 -3.96
N ILE A 465 54.93 -10.37 -4.09
CA ILE A 465 56.27 -9.74 -4.18
C ILE A 465 56.96 -9.83 -2.83
N THR A 466 56.28 -9.51 -1.74
CA THR A 466 56.85 -9.54 -0.39
C THR A 466 57.24 -10.96 0.00
N GLU A 467 56.37 -11.95 -0.21
CA GLU A 467 56.65 -13.39 0.07
C GLU A 467 57.89 -13.88 -0.63
N LEU A 468 58.15 -13.45 -1.87
CA LEU A 468 59.29 -13.88 -2.66
C LEU A 468 60.59 -13.17 -2.31
N THR A 469 60.52 -11.97 -1.72
CA THR A 469 61.70 -11.13 -1.45
C THR A 469 62.06 -11.03 0.03
N ASP A 470 61.18 -11.44 0.98
CA ASP A 470 61.34 -11.23 2.43
C ASP A 470 62.61 -11.90 3.01
N ASP A 471 62.96 -13.11 2.54
CA ASP A 471 64.16 -13.86 2.96
C ASP A 471 65.40 -13.61 2.08
N THR A 472 65.38 -12.53 1.26
CA THR A 472 66.43 -12.25 0.30
C THR A 472 67.09 -10.87 0.52
N PRO A 473 68.34 -10.63 0.08
CA PRO A 473 68.91 -9.30 0.18
C PRO A 473 68.39 -8.30 -0.86
N ILE A 474 67.36 -8.67 -1.66
CA ILE A 474 66.80 -7.88 -2.75
C ILE A 474 65.84 -6.88 -2.22
N GLN A 475 65.93 -5.61 -2.59
CA GLN A 475 65.02 -4.57 -2.22
C GLN A 475 63.96 -4.37 -3.33
N PRO A 476 62.66 -4.73 -3.07
CA PRO A 476 61.61 -4.51 -4.04
C PRO A 476 61.12 -3.06 -4.03
N THR A 477 60.92 -2.47 -5.21
CA THR A 477 60.21 -1.20 -5.40
C THR A 477 58.97 -1.48 -6.20
N VAL A 478 57.80 -1.25 -5.59
CA VAL A 478 56.47 -1.57 -6.20
C VAL A 478 55.71 -0.31 -6.55
N SER A 479 55.25 -0.22 -7.79
CA SER A 479 54.39 0.88 -8.30
C SER A 479 53.13 0.30 -8.93
N LEU A 480 51.99 0.56 -8.31
CA LEU A 480 50.68 0.11 -8.76
C LEU A 480 49.82 1.32 -9.16
N SER A 481 49.40 1.42 -10.43
CA SER A 481 48.71 2.61 -10.95
C SER A 481 47.54 2.25 -11.87
N GLY A 482 46.55 3.19 -11.97
CA GLY A 482 45.33 3.02 -12.77
C GLY A 482 44.25 2.21 -12.07
N PRO A 483 43.12 1.95 -12.76
CA PRO A 483 41.94 1.27 -12.22
C PRO A 483 42.13 -0.26 -12.16
N LEU A 484 43.09 -0.73 -11.35
CA LEU A 484 43.36 -2.17 -11.16
C LEU A 484 42.13 -2.91 -10.58
N ASP A 485 41.21 -2.17 -9.96
CA ASP A 485 40.00 -2.71 -9.37
C ASP A 485 38.94 -3.14 -10.41
N SER A 486 39.10 -2.68 -11.65
CA SER A 486 38.24 -3.05 -12.78
C SER A 486 38.79 -4.21 -13.63
N VAL A 487 39.95 -4.78 -13.26
CA VAL A 487 40.56 -5.88 -14.01
C VAL A 487 39.76 -7.16 -13.85
N PRO A 488 39.25 -7.78 -14.93
CA PRO A 488 38.49 -9.03 -14.87
C PRO A 488 39.29 -10.17 -14.27
N LEU A 489 38.65 -11.09 -13.54
CA LEU A 489 39.29 -12.19 -12.81
C LEU A 489 40.33 -13.00 -13.63
N PRO A 490 40.08 -13.37 -14.90
CA PRO A 490 41.08 -14.10 -15.70
C PRO A 490 42.40 -13.32 -15.91
N PHE A 491 42.27 -11.98 -16.10
CA PHE A 491 43.46 -11.11 -16.27
C PHE A 491 44.15 -10.84 -14.92
N ALA A 492 43.44 -10.81 -13.83
CA ALA A 492 44.01 -10.70 -12.48
C ALA A 492 44.85 -11.93 -12.14
N GLU A 493 44.42 -13.14 -12.49
CA GLU A 493 45.17 -14.37 -12.33
C GLU A 493 46.42 -14.41 -13.23
N HIS A 494 46.31 -13.87 -14.45
CA HIS A 494 47.47 -13.72 -15.32
C HIS A 494 48.51 -12.74 -14.74
N ALA A 495 48.06 -11.59 -14.22
CA ALA A 495 48.92 -10.59 -13.60
C ALA A 495 49.72 -11.15 -12.41
N GLU A 496 49.05 -11.87 -11.50
CA GLU A 496 49.71 -12.50 -10.36
C GLU A 496 50.72 -13.54 -10.79
N ALA A 497 50.35 -14.40 -11.73
CA ALA A 497 51.27 -15.43 -12.23
C ALA A 497 52.48 -14.81 -12.93
N VAL A 498 52.32 -13.72 -13.69
CA VAL A 498 53.42 -12.98 -14.34
C VAL A 498 54.35 -12.38 -13.31
N VAL A 499 53.81 -11.68 -12.29
CA VAL A 499 54.64 -11.07 -11.23
C VAL A 499 55.36 -12.15 -10.43
N ARG A 500 54.68 -13.22 -10.03
CA ARG A 500 55.29 -14.34 -9.29
C ARG A 500 56.43 -15.02 -10.05
N GLU A 501 56.27 -15.26 -11.34
CA GLU A 501 57.31 -15.88 -12.19
C GLU A 501 58.46 -14.92 -12.42
N THR A 502 58.18 -13.64 -12.71
CA THR A 502 59.27 -12.66 -13.02
C THR A 502 60.08 -12.33 -11.79
N VAL A 503 59.46 -12.04 -10.63
CA VAL A 503 60.16 -11.77 -9.37
C VAL A 503 60.90 -13.02 -8.89
N GLY A 504 60.28 -14.22 -9.02
CA GLY A 504 60.91 -15.49 -8.69
C GLY A 504 62.17 -15.76 -9.55
N ASN A 505 62.17 -15.33 -10.81
CA ASN A 505 63.35 -15.43 -11.68
C ASN A 505 64.49 -14.48 -11.24
N VAL A 506 64.13 -13.25 -10.82
CA VAL A 506 65.09 -12.31 -10.25
C VAL A 506 65.78 -12.90 -9.01
N VAL A 507 64.95 -13.42 -8.06
CA VAL A 507 65.45 -14.01 -6.81
C VAL A 507 66.35 -15.21 -7.07
N ARG A 508 66.04 -16.08 -8.01
CA ARG A 508 66.75 -17.34 -8.27
C ARG A 508 67.97 -17.19 -9.18
N HIS A 509 67.91 -16.23 -10.12
CA HIS A 509 68.88 -16.24 -11.23
C HIS A 509 69.65 -14.93 -11.45
N ALA A 510 69.08 -13.76 -11.08
CA ALA A 510 69.68 -12.48 -11.48
C ALA A 510 70.87 -12.02 -10.63
N ARG A 511 71.05 -12.52 -9.41
CA ARG A 511 72.02 -11.97 -8.42
C ARG A 511 71.86 -10.46 -8.25
N ALA A 512 70.64 -9.96 -8.32
CA ALA A 512 70.27 -8.56 -8.21
C ALA A 512 70.34 -8.07 -6.77
N SER A 513 70.53 -6.76 -6.58
CA SER A 513 70.35 -6.08 -5.28
C SER A 513 69.02 -5.37 -5.16
N GLY A 514 68.36 -5.10 -6.29
CA GLY A 514 67.04 -4.46 -6.35
C GLY A 514 66.18 -4.98 -7.48
N VAL A 515 64.87 -4.99 -7.26
CA VAL A 515 63.82 -5.28 -8.26
C VAL A 515 62.75 -4.21 -8.25
N SER A 516 62.42 -3.67 -9.41
CA SER A 516 61.33 -2.71 -9.58
C SER A 516 60.16 -3.39 -10.33
N VAL A 517 58.97 -3.40 -9.70
CA VAL A 517 57.75 -3.97 -10.27
C VAL A 517 56.76 -2.85 -10.49
N SER A 518 56.36 -2.61 -11.73
CA SER A 518 55.35 -1.62 -12.09
C SER A 518 54.15 -2.32 -12.76
N VAL A 519 52.96 -2.19 -12.17
CA VAL A 519 51.71 -2.69 -12.76
C VAL A 519 50.74 -1.52 -12.98
N ALA A 520 50.31 -1.34 -14.21
CA ALA A 520 49.47 -0.21 -14.61
C ALA A 520 48.32 -0.65 -15.50
N VAL A 521 47.14 -0.05 -15.31
CA VAL A 521 46.03 -0.11 -16.26
C VAL A 521 45.88 1.27 -16.88
N LYS A 522 46.05 1.34 -18.20
CA LYS A 522 45.88 2.56 -18.98
C LYS A 522 45.29 2.22 -20.35
N ASP A 523 44.29 2.99 -20.79
CA ASP A 523 43.64 2.83 -22.10
C ASP A 523 43.15 1.38 -22.34
N ASP A 524 42.50 0.77 -21.33
CA ASP A 524 42.04 -0.63 -21.31
C ASP A 524 43.13 -1.67 -21.55
N VAL A 525 44.40 -1.34 -21.26
CA VAL A 525 45.52 -2.27 -21.33
C VAL A 525 46.13 -2.44 -19.94
N LEU A 526 46.22 -3.68 -19.49
CA LEU A 526 47.03 -4.07 -18.32
C LEU A 526 48.47 -4.25 -18.75
N ARG A 527 49.41 -3.50 -18.13
CA ARG A 527 50.83 -3.57 -18.39
C ARG A 527 51.61 -3.87 -17.12
N ILE A 528 52.52 -4.81 -17.20
CA ILE A 528 53.40 -5.24 -16.11
C ILE A 528 54.83 -5.08 -16.57
N VAL A 529 55.61 -4.25 -15.86
CA VAL A 529 57.05 -4.06 -16.15
C VAL A 529 57.85 -4.46 -14.92
N VAL A 530 58.72 -5.41 -15.06
CA VAL A 530 59.67 -5.84 -14.00
C VAL A 530 61.08 -5.57 -14.46
N THR A 531 61.86 -4.88 -13.61
CA THR A 531 63.25 -4.51 -13.93
C THR A 531 64.16 -4.86 -12.75
N ASP A 532 65.22 -5.56 -12.97
CA ASP A 532 66.30 -5.85 -12.00
C ASP A 532 67.64 -5.18 -12.37
N ASP A 533 68.52 -5.13 -11.40
CA ASP A 533 69.93 -4.62 -11.54
C ASP A 533 70.96 -5.74 -11.56
N GLY A 534 70.56 -6.97 -11.90
CA GLY A 534 71.39 -8.15 -11.84
C GLY A 534 72.31 -8.38 -13.06
N THR A 535 72.69 -9.65 -13.31
CA THR A 535 73.66 -10.05 -14.37
C THR A 535 73.05 -10.01 -15.79
N GLY A 536 71.71 -9.78 -15.93
CA GLY A 536 71.09 -9.86 -17.25
C GLY A 536 70.88 -11.30 -17.75
N ILE A 537 70.28 -11.42 -18.95
CA ILE A 537 70.01 -12.71 -19.61
C ILE A 537 71.01 -12.87 -20.78
N ASP A 538 71.86 -13.94 -20.75
CA ASP A 538 72.70 -14.28 -21.89
C ASP A 538 71.84 -14.77 -23.06
N GLY A 539 72.06 -14.18 -24.26
CA GLY A 539 71.25 -14.39 -25.46
C GLY A 539 71.22 -15.82 -26.06
N ALA A 540 71.81 -16.79 -25.36
CA ALA A 540 71.88 -18.19 -25.80
C ALA A 540 70.88 -19.12 -25.03
N SER A 541 70.10 -18.63 -24.09
CA SER A 541 69.26 -19.50 -23.23
C SER A 541 67.77 -19.52 -23.62
N ASP A 542 67.47 -20.10 -24.78
CA ASP A 542 66.12 -20.57 -25.14
C ASP A 542 65.63 -21.69 -24.21
N GLY A 543 66.33 -22.00 -23.12
CA GLY A 543 66.11 -23.12 -22.21
C GLY A 543 65.28 -22.79 -20.95
N PHE A 544 64.97 -21.53 -20.64
CA PHE A 544 64.14 -21.17 -19.44
C PHE A 544 62.66 -21.27 -19.72
N GLY A 545 62.09 -22.41 -19.31
CA GLY A 545 60.60 -22.67 -19.47
C GLY A 545 59.73 -21.56 -18.94
N GLY A 546 60.16 -20.74 -17.96
CA GLY A 546 59.42 -19.60 -17.39
C GLY A 546 59.19 -18.47 -18.39
N LEU A 547 60.17 -18.03 -19.15
CA LEU A 547 60.05 -16.95 -20.16
C LEU A 547 59.09 -17.35 -21.30
N ARG A 548 59.12 -18.62 -21.69
CA ARG A 548 58.22 -19.16 -22.68
C ARG A 548 56.76 -19.15 -22.17
N ASN A 549 56.56 -19.52 -20.92
CA ASN A 549 55.23 -19.45 -20.30
C ASN A 549 54.68 -18.02 -20.22
N LEU A 550 55.55 -17.03 -19.95
CA LEU A 550 55.14 -15.62 -19.94
C LEU A 550 54.74 -15.12 -21.32
N ARG A 551 55.43 -15.53 -22.37
CA ARG A 551 55.11 -15.24 -23.77
C ARG A 551 53.78 -15.88 -24.18
N ASP A 552 53.63 -17.18 -23.92
CA ASP A 552 52.39 -17.92 -24.23
C ASP A 552 51.16 -17.33 -23.52
N ARG A 553 51.33 -16.80 -22.29
CA ARG A 553 50.29 -16.11 -21.55
C ARG A 553 49.93 -14.76 -22.18
N ALA A 554 50.89 -13.98 -22.63
CA ALA A 554 50.64 -12.72 -23.33
C ALA A 554 49.89 -12.96 -24.65
N GLU A 555 50.33 -13.94 -25.44
CA GLU A 555 49.68 -14.30 -26.70
C GLU A 555 48.24 -14.79 -26.50
N LYS A 556 48.00 -15.65 -25.50
CA LYS A 556 46.63 -16.11 -25.13
C LYS A 556 45.72 -14.97 -24.66
N ALA A 557 46.29 -13.97 -24.04
CA ALA A 557 45.57 -12.78 -23.60
C ALA A 557 45.44 -11.70 -24.71
N GLY A 558 45.90 -11.97 -25.92
CA GLY A 558 45.88 -11.01 -27.04
C GLY A 558 46.85 -9.84 -26.87
N GLY A 559 47.83 -9.97 -26.02
CA GLY A 559 48.81 -8.94 -25.67
C GLY A 559 50.22 -9.20 -26.20
N ALA A 560 51.20 -8.57 -25.59
CA ALA A 560 52.60 -8.62 -26.01
C ALA A 560 53.55 -8.94 -24.83
N PHE A 561 54.67 -9.60 -25.15
CA PHE A 561 55.74 -9.90 -24.22
C PHE A 561 57.09 -9.51 -24.81
N HIS A 562 57.87 -8.71 -24.04
CA HIS A 562 59.20 -8.28 -24.39
C HIS A 562 60.15 -8.52 -23.23
N VAL A 563 61.37 -8.97 -23.55
CA VAL A 563 62.41 -9.11 -22.59
C VAL A 563 63.69 -8.54 -23.21
N GLU A 564 64.41 -7.71 -22.46
CA GLU A 564 65.68 -7.08 -22.89
C GLU A 564 66.70 -7.07 -21.76
N THR A 565 67.96 -7.22 -22.11
CA THR A 565 69.12 -7.00 -21.20
C THR A 565 69.49 -5.53 -21.28
N ARG A 566 69.61 -4.87 -20.13
CA ARG A 566 69.88 -3.43 -20.02
C ARG A 566 71.36 -3.15 -20.22
N GLU A 567 71.71 -2.02 -20.85
CA GLU A 567 73.11 -1.58 -21.06
C GLU A 567 73.81 -1.35 -19.72
N GLU A 568 73.10 -0.96 -18.67
CA GLU A 568 73.61 -0.73 -17.32
C GLU A 568 73.73 -2.02 -16.46
N GLY A 569 73.37 -3.18 -17.03
CA GLY A 569 73.21 -4.46 -16.33
C GLY A 569 71.76 -4.70 -15.87
N GLY A 570 71.43 -6.01 -15.73
CA GLY A 570 70.07 -6.44 -15.34
C GLY A 570 69.12 -6.71 -16.50
N THR A 571 67.95 -7.14 -16.17
CA THR A 571 66.89 -7.52 -17.12
C THR A 571 65.65 -6.59 -17.00
N ARG A 572 65.00 -6.31 -18.10
CA ARG A 572 63.69 -5.68 -18.17
C ARG A 572 62.76 -6.61 -18.88
N ILE A 573 61.66 -6.92 -18.22
CA ILE A 573 60.51 -7.67 -18.74
C ILE A 573 59.31 -6.72 -18.84
N ASP A 574 58.67 -6.69 -20.00
CA ASP A 574 57.47 -5.91 -20.28
C ASP A 574 56.39 -6.83 -20.84
N TRP A 575 55.32 -7.01 -20.07
CA TRP A 575 54.20 -7.85 -20.40
C TRP A 575 52.91 -6.98 -20.46
N SER A 576 52.07 -7.19 -21.46
CA SER A 576 50.82 -6.43 -21.60
C SER A 576 49.72 -7.31 -22.13
N ALA A 577 48.46 -6.96 -21.75
CA ALA A 577 47.25 -7.58 -22.24
C ALA A 577 46.09 -6.55 -22.34
N PRO A 578 45.32 -6.52 -23.45
CA PRO A 578 44.10 -5.73 -23.54
C PRO A 578 43.01 -6.36 -22.66
N LEU A 579 42.25 -5.52 -21.95
CA LEU A 579 41.20 -5.95 -21.00
C LEU A 579 39.82 -6.14 -21.66
N ARG A 580 39.75 -6.29 -22.98
CA ARG A 580 38.50 -6.48 -23.74
C ARG A 580 38.26 -7.91 -24.09
#